data_e5f53d8fb7fca51b67776e2071c1743b
#
_entry.id   e5f53d8fb7fca51b67776e2071c1743b
#
_cell.length_a   1.000
_cell.length_b   1.000
_cell.length_c   1.000
_cell.angle_alpha   90.00
_cell.angle_beta   90.00
_cell.angle_gamma   90.00
#
_symmetry.space_group_name_H-M   'P 1'
#
loop_
_entity.id
_entity.type
_entity.pdbx_description
1 polymer ?
#
loop_
_entity_poly.entity_id
_entity_poly.type
_entity_poly.pdbx_seq_one_letter_code
_entity_poly.pdbx_strand_id
1 'polypeptide(L)'
;MPVKQAHQIQAGLPTMTFASMPQVVEEIAWEEQIGNSLVVREPIGVLGAITPWNYPLHQIAAKVAPALAAGCTVVLKPSEVAPLNAFVLA
;
A
#
# COMPACT_ATOMS: atom_id res chain seq x y z
N MET A 1 -18.95 -9.32 10.50
CA MET A 1 -18.48 -10.13 9.34
C MET A 1 -18.23 -11.56 9.77
N PRO A 2 -18.69 -12.56 9.02
CA PRO A 2 -18.43 -13.97 9.35
C PRO A 2 -16.93 -14.29 9.36
N VAL A 3 -16.50 -15.19 10.24
CA VAL A 3 -15.07 -15.55 10.42
C VAL A 3 -14.39 -15.96 9.11
N LYS A 4 -15.06 -16.73 8.27
CA LYS A 4 -14.53 -17.14 6.95
C LYS A 4 -14.20 -15.93 6.06
N GLN A 5 -15.08 -14.94 6.01
CA GLN A 5 -14.84 -13.70 5.26
C GLN A 5 -13.78 -12.83 5.91
N ALA A 6 -13.69 -12.84 7.23
CA ALA A 6 -12.63 -12.13 7.94
C ALA A 6 -11.25 -12.65 7.53
N HIS A 7 -11.06 -13.95 7.43
CA HIS A 7 -9.80 -14.54 6.94
C HIS A 7 -9.52 -14.24 5.47
N GLN A 8 -10.53 -14.38 4.61
CA GLN A 8 -10.35 -14.24 3.16
C GLN A 8 -10.22 -12.80 2.69
N ILE A 9 -11.05 -11.91 3.24
CA ILE A 9 -11.18 -10.52 2.77
C ILE A 9 -10.43 -9.57 3.70
N GLN A 10 -10.70 -9.62 5.00
CA GLN A 10 -10.13 -8.64 5.94
C GLN A 10 -8.63 -8.83 6.19
N ALA A 11 -8.14 -10.04 6.19
CA ALA A 11 -6.73 -10.36 6.39
C ALA A 11 -6.05 -10.87 5.11
N GLY A 12 -6.69 -11.74 4.35
CA GLY A 12 -6.11 -12.36 3.17
C GLY A 12 -5.84 -11.39 2.03
N LEU A 13 -6.80 -10.54 1.71
CA LEU A 13 -6.67 -9.57 0.61
C LEU A 13 -5.53 -8.55 0.84
N PRO A 14 -5.43 -7.89 2.01
CA PRO A 14 -4.28 -7.02 2.29
C PRO A 14 -2.94 -7.76 2.25
N THR A 15 -2.87 -8.99 2.75
CA THR A 15 -1.65 -9.81 2.68
C THR A 15 -1.22 -10.06 1.24
N MET A 16 -2.17 -10.39 0.35
CA MET A 16 -1.91 -10.54 -1.08
C MET A 16 -1.43 -9.24 -1.73
N THR A 17 -1.99 -8.11 -1.32
CA THR A 17 -1.57 -6.79 -1.83
C THR A 17 -0.09 -6.54 -1.52
N PHE A 18 0.33 -6.73 -0.28
CA PHE A 18 1.75 -6.60 0.08
C PHE A 18 2.63 -7.62 -0.64
N ALA A 19 2.19 -8.87 -0.73
CA ALA A 19 2.95 -9.95 -1.37
C ALA A 19 3.15 -9.74 -2.88
N SER A 20 2.26 -9.00 -3.55
CA SER A 20 2.36 -8.71 -4.98
C SER A 20 3.35 -7.59 -5.31
N MET A 21 3.74 -6.76 -4.34
CA MET A 21 4.56 -5.57 -4.60
C MET A 21 5.94 -5.86 -5.19
N PRO A 22 6.71 -6.89 -4.76
CA PRO A 22 8.00 -7.18 -5.35
C PRO A 22 7.94 -7.39 -6.87
N GLN A 23 6.95 -8.13 -7.35
CA GLN A 23 6.75 -8.35 -8.79
C GLN A 23 6.36 -7.06 -9.51
N VAL A 24 5.47 -6.26 -8.92
CA VAL A 24 5.06 -4.97 -9.49
C VAL A 24 6.25 -4.03 -9.63
N VAL A 25 7.12 -3.97 -8.64
CA VAL A 25 8.33 -3.13 -8.67
C VAL A 25 9.27 -3.53 -9.81
N GLU A 26 9.42 -4.82 -10.08
CA GLU A 26 10.25 -5.33 -11.16
C GLU A 26 9.70 -4.98 -12.54
N GLU A 27 8.39 -4.82 -12.68
CA GLU A 27 7.73 -4.48 -13.94
C GLU A 27 7.76 -2.98 -14.27
N ILE A 28 8.12 -2.12 -13.32
CA ILE A 28 8.16 -0.66 -13.52
C ILE A 28 9.49 -0.26 -14.16
N ALA A 29 9.40 0.51 -15.24
CA ALA A 29 10.55 1.18 -15.84
C ALA A 29 10.91 2.42 -15.00
N TRP A 30 11.85 2.26 -14.07
CA TRP A 30 12.32 3.37 -13.22
C TRP A 30 13.12 4.40 -13.99
N GLU A 31 13.80 3.95 -15.04
CA GLU A 31 14.51 4.80 -15.99
C GLU A 31 14.05 4.48 -17.41
N GLU A 32 13.79 5.50 -18.19
CA GLU A 32 13.32 5.36 -19.56
C GLU A 32 13.97 6.43 -20.46
N GLN A 33 14.60 6.00 -21.53
CA GLN A 33 15.14 6.93 -22.50
C GLN A 33 14.12 7.23 -23.59
N ILE A 34 13.79 8.52 -23.73
CA ILE A 34 12.88 9.03 -24.77
C ILE A 34 13.66 10.02 -25.64
N GLY A 35 14.05 9.59 -26.85
CA GLY A 35 14.91 10.39 -27.73
C GLY A 35 16.25 10.66 -27.03
N ASN A 36 16.60 11.94 -26.85
CA ASN A 36 17.81 12.37 -26.16
C ASN A 36 17.60 12.65 -24.66
N SER A 37 16.42 12.30 -24.12
CA SER A 37 16.05 12.56 -22.73
C SER A 37 16.00 11.25 -21.95
N LEU A 38 16.48 11.29 -20.72
CA LEU A 38 16.33 10.22 -19.74
C LEU A 38 15.24 10.61 -18.75
N VAL A 39 14.18 9.81 -18.69
CA VAL A 39 13.11 9.97 -17.71
C VAL A 39 13.40 9.06 -16.52
N VAL A 40 13.54 9.65 -15.35
CA VAL A 40 13.80 8.93 -14.10
C VAL A 40 12.60 9.09 -13.17
N ARG A 41 12.13 7.97 -12.63
CA ARG A 41 11.07 7.96 -11.61
C ARG A 41 11.68 7.87 -10.23
N GLU A 42 11.36 8.82 -9.39
CA GLU A 42 11.87 8.90 -8.02
C GLU A 42 10.71 8.91 -7.02
N PRO A 43 10.95 8.47 -5.76
CA PRO A 43 9.96 8.61 -4.70
C PRO A 43 9.55 10.08 -4.51
N ILE A 44 8.25 10.32 -4.37
CA ILE A 44 7.74 11.68 -4.15
C ILE A 44 8.09 12.22 -2.75
N GLY A 45 8.44 11.35 -1.82
CA GLY A 45 8.78 11.71 -0.44
C GLY A 45 7.84 11.07 0.58
N VAL A 46 7.23 11.87 1.44
CA VAL A 46 6.32 11.42 2.49
C VAL A 46 4.88 11.41 1.98
N LEU A 47 4.21 10.27 2.10
CA LEU A 47 2.82 10.10 1.73
C LEU A 47 1.93 10.11 2.97
N GLY A 48 0.89 10.95 2.97
CA GLY A 48 -0.18 10.88 3.98
C GLY A 48 -1.27 9.91 3.53
N ALA A 49 -1.55 8.88 4.32
CA ALA A 49 -2.59 7.90 4.04
C ALA A 49 -3.73 8.02 5.05
N ILE A 50 -4.90 8.44 4.59
CA ILE A 50 -6.13 8.55 5.41
C ILE A 50 -7.06 7.45 4.95
N THR A 51 -7.50 6.59 5.90
CA THR A 51 -8.24 5.37 5.56
C THR A 51 -9.57 5.25 6.29
N PRO A 52 -10.60 4.69 5.62
CA PRO A 52 -11.92 4.44 6.22
C PRO A 52 -11.95 3.18 7.09
N TRP A 53 -13.09 2.91 7.69
CA TRP A 53 -13.30 1.84 8.69
C TRP A 53 -13.82 0.52 8.12
N ASN A 54 -14.45 0.52 6.96
CA ASN A 54 -15.26 -0.61 6.47
C ASN A 54 -14.43 -1.82 6.01
N TYR A 55 -13.25 -1.59 5.46
CA TYR A 55 -12.23 -2.61 5.15
C TYR A 55 -10.88 -2.09 5.65
N PRO A 56 -10.69 -2.01 6.97
CA PRO A 56 -9.62 -1.18 7.54
C PRO A 56 -8.22 -1.59 7.05
N LEU A 57 -7.89 -2.85 7.10
CA LEU A 57 -6.55 -3.31 6.69
C LEU A 57 -6.36 -3.27 5.17
N HIS A 58 -7.38 -3.60 4.41
CA HIS A 58 -7.32 -3.54 2.94
C HIS A 58 -7.12 -2.09 2.45
N GLN A 59 -7.84 -1.15 3.02
CA GLN A 59 -7.70 0.26 2.65
C GLN A 59 -6.32 0.82 3.02
N ILE A 60 -5.74 0.37 4.11
CA ILE A 60 -4.37 0.69 4.49
C ILE A 60 -3.39 0.07 3.48
N ALA A 61 -3.51 -1.23 3.22
CA ALA A 61 -2.62 -1.94 2.30
C ALA A 61 -2.64 -1.36 0.90
N ALA A 62 -3.81 -0.97 0.39
CA ALA A 62 -3.96 -0.37 -0.94
C ALA A 62 -3.20 0.95 -1.12
N LYS A 63 -2.90 1.65 -0.03
CA LYS A 63 -2.14 2.92 -0.05
C LYS A 63 -0.69 2.73 0.37
N VAL A 64 -0.48 1.99 1.46
CA VAL A 64 0.85 1.85 2.08
C VAL A 64 1.76 0.94 1.27
N ALA A 65 1.25 -0.19 0.78
CA ALA A 65 2.08 -1.15 0.03
C ALA A 65 2.70 -0.53 -1.24
N PRO A 66 1.94 0.11 -2.15
CA PRO A 66 2.53 0.75 -3.31
C PRO A 66 3.41 1.95 -2.96
N ALA A 67 3.09 2.70 -1.91
CA ALA A 67 3.90 3.82 -1.46
C ALA A 67 5.29 3.36 -1.00
N LEU A 68 5.36 2.32 -0.18
CA LEU A 68 6.62 1.72 0.27
C LEU A 68 7.40 1.09 -0.89
N ALA A 69 6.69 0.41 -1.80
CA ALA A 69 7.29 -0.17 -3.01
C ALA A 69 7.94 0.90 -3.91
N ALA A 70 7.35 2.08 -3.98
CA ALA A 70 7.90 3.22 -4.71
C ALA A 70 9.04 3.95 -3.97
N GLY A 71 9.37 3.54 -2.73
CA GLY A 71 10.42 4.15 -1.92
C GLY A 71 9.98 5.34 -1.08
N CYS A 72 8.66 5.57 -0.95
CA CYS A 72 8.13 6.64 -0.10
C CYS A 72 8.06 6.20 1.36
N THR A 73 8.15 7.16 2.27
CA THR A 73 7.74 6.98 3.67
C THR A 73 6.26 7.33 3.81
N VAL A 74 5.61 6.81 4.86
CA VAL A 74 4.16 6.96 5.03
C VAL A 74 3.82 7.43 6.43
N VAL A 75 2.92 8.40 6.50
CA VAL A 75 2.21 8.76 7.74
C VAL A 75 0.77 8.26 7.58
N LEU A 76 0.39 7.28 8.39
CA LEU A 76 -0.92 6.65 8.32
C LEU A 76 -1.85 7.20 9.40
N LYS A 77 -3.02 7.67 8.97
CA LYS A 77 -4.13 8.02 9.86
C LYS A 77 -5.28 7.06 9.64
N PRO A 78 -5.44 6.02 10.48
CA PRO A 78 -6.59 5.13 10.39
C PRO A 78 -7.87 5.82 10.84
N SER A 79 -9.02 5.22 10.49
CA SER A 79 -10.30 5.63 11.07
C SER A 79 -10.32 5.36 12.57
N GLU A 80 -10.83 6.32 13.33
CA GLU A 80 -11.05 6.17 14.78
C GLU A 80 -12.07 5.08 15.14
N VAL A 81 -12.91 4.69 14.18
CA VAL A 81 -13.91 3.61 14.36
C VAL A 81 -13.25 2.23 14.36
N ALA A 82 -12.16 2.03 13.63
CA ALA A 82 -11.45 0.75 13.54
C ALA A 82 -9.92 0.95 13.47
N PRO A 83 -9.27 1.43 14.55
CA PRO A 83 -7.85 1.78 14.52
C PRO A 83 -6.91 0.60 14.81
N LEU A 84 -7.39 -0.50 15.40
CA LEU A 84 -6.54 -1.58 15.92
C LEU A 84 -5.72 -2.28 14.83
N ASN A 85 -6.25 -2.41 13.62
CA ASN A 85 -5.52 -2.99 12.49
C ASN A 85 -4.25 -2.20 12.15
N ALA A 86 -4.30 -0.88 12.27
CA ALA A 86 -3.14 -0.04 12.03
C ALA A 86 -2.05 -0.25 13.06
N PHE A 87 -2.41 -0.40 14.33
CA PHE A 87 -1.45 -0.67 15.41
C PHE A 87 -0.79 -2.04 15.27
N VAL A 88 -1.54 -3.05 14.82
CA VAL A 88 -0.98 -4.39 14.57
C VAL A 88 -0.05 -4.39 13.35
N LEU A 89 -0.38 -3.61 12.32
CA LEU A 89 0.43 -3.50 11.10
C LEU A 89 1.75 -2.75 11.34
N ALA A 90 1.72 -1.73 12.14
CA ALA A 90 2.90 -0.94 12.46
C ALA A 90 3.91 -1.75 13.28
#